data_13f2a0cfcdd3f778ed54b8a1fcda8468
#
_entry.id   13f2a0cfcdd3f778ed54b8a1fcda8468
#
_cell.length_a   1.000
_cell.length_b   1.000
_cell.length_c   1.000
_cell.angle_alpha   90.00
_cell.angle_beta   90.00
_cell.angle_gamma   90.00
#
_symmetry.space_group_name_H-M   'P 1'
#
loop_
_entity.id
_entity.type
_entity.pdbx_description
1 polymer ?
#
loop_
_entity_poly.entity_id
_entity_poly.type
_entity_poly.pdbx_seq_one_letter_code
_entity_poly.pdbx_strand_id
1 'polypeptide(L)'
;MTAIDIVFPADGSIGPRPGASWYQGYQLFSAISTALSWAHSVDGVGFLWEPGALTVRCPADLEAAMRRLAGRRLDVAGRPLVLGAPVVQPLVTSPSLASPFVTATSSETKRCMGASDLAAHIFRQLDQSGTSGGAEHRVEVMHSHIEFKVSTRRVFGFAVELHDLTEEQSIYVQEHGLGGRRRMGAGLFFPCPKRAA
;
A
#
# COMPACT_ATOMS: atom_id res chain seq x y z
N MET A 1 -6.54 -6.76 -16.17
CA MET A 1 -5.53 -7.70 -15.58
C MET A 1 -5.91 -7.86 -14.12
N THR A 2 -6.13 -9.06 -13.64
CA THR A 2 -6.52 -9.28 -12.24
C THR A 2 -5.27 -9.24 -11.35
N ALA A 3 -5.29 -8.40 -10.31
CA ALA A 3 -4.22 -8.39 -9.32
C ALA A 3 -4.46 -9.44 -8.24
N ILE A 4 -3.38 -9.84 -7.60
CA ILE A 4 -3.36 -10.80 -6.49
C ILE A 4 -2.49 -10.27 -5.34
N ASP A 5 -2.73 -10.78 -4.15
CA ASP A 5 -1.84 -10.61 -3.01
C ASP A 5 -1.01 -11.87 -2.79
N ILE A 6 0.30 -11.69 -2.65
CA ILE A 6 1.25 -12.74 -2.31
C ILE A 6 1.76 -12.43 -0.91
N VAL A 7 1.33 -13.21 0.07
CA VAL A 7 1.65 -13.00 1.48
C VAL A 7 2.80 -13.91 1.88
N PHE A 8 3.94 -13.33 2.21
CA PHE A 8 5.11 -14.03 2.73
C PHE A 8 5.10 -13.94 4.25
N PRO A 9 5.02 -15.05 4.98
CA PRO A 9 5.39 -15.07 6.38
C PRO A 9 6.83 -14.56 6.49
N ALA A 10 7.09 -13.70 7.44
CA ALA A 10 8.39 -13.06 7.51
C ALA A 10 8.90 -13.03 8.96
N ASP A 11 10.12 -13.55 9.13
CA ASP A 11 10.83 -13.50 10.38
C ASP A 11 11.87 -12.37 10.34
N GLY A 12 11.79 -11.49 11.31
CA GLY A 12 12.67 -10.35 11.43
C GLY A 12 12.01 -9.18 12.16
N SER A 13 12.78 -8.44 12.89
CA SER A 13 12.32 -7.25 13.60
C SER A 13 12.48 -6.00 12.75
N ILE A 14 11.68 -5.88 11.70
CA ILE A 14 11.51 -4.58 11.02
C ILE A 14 10.46 -3.74 11.80
N GLY A 15 10.45 -3.85 13.11
CA GLY A 15 9.57 -3.03 13.93
C GLY A 15 10.05 -1.57 14.00
N PRO A 16 9.17 -0.62 14.33
CA PRO A 16 9.57 0.74 14.59
C PRO A 16 10.55 0.76 15.77
N ARG A 17 11.61 1.56 15.64
CA ARG A 17 12.33 1.99 16.85
C ARG A 17 11.37 2.85 17.67
N PRO A 18 11.42 2.78 19.00
CA PRO A 18 10.70 3.75 19.83
C PRO A 18 11.00 5.18 19.33
N GLY A 19 9.96 5.93 18.97
CA GLY A 19 10.10 7.28 18.42
C GLY A 19 10.38 7.39 16.91
N ALA A 20 10.50 6.28 16.18
CA ALA A 20 10.59 6.30 14.71
C ALA A 20 9.23 6.01 14.06
N SER A 21 8.94 6.69 12.96
CA SER A 21 7.81 6.35 12.10
C SER A 21 7.91 4.86 11.72
N TRP A 22 6.87 4.09 12.00
CA TRP A 22 6.81 2.66 11.71
C TRP A 22 6.73 2.33 10.21
N TYR A 23 6.53 3.31 9.37
CA TYR A 23 6.44 3.13 7.93
C TYR A 23 7.83 3.09 7.28
N GLN A 24 8.25 1.90 6.87
CA GLN A 24 9.54 1.66 6.22
C GLN A 24 9.38 1.35 4.72
N GLY A 25 8.33 1.84 4.09
CA GLY A 25 8.00 1.51 2.71
C GLY A 25 9.13 1.77 1.71
N TYR A 26 9.90 2.85 1.87
CA TYR A 26 11.02 3.13 0.99
C TYR A 26 12.17 2.13 1.16
N GLN A 27 12.54 1.80 2.39
CA GLN A 27 13.61 0.86 2.69
C GLN A 27 13.24 -0.56 2.23
N LEU A 28 11.98 -0.94 2.43
CA LEU A 28 11.46 -2.22 1.95
C LEU A 28 11.46 -2.27 0.42
N PHE A 29 10.96 -1.23 -0.25
CA PHE A 29 11.01 -1.11 -1.71
C PHE A 29 12.44 -1.23 -2.23
N SER A 30 13.40 -0.55 -1.60
CA SER A 30 14.82 -0.62 -1.97
C SER A 30 15.38 -2.03 -1.83
N ALA A 31 15.10 -2.72 -0.72
CA ALA A 31 15.55 -4.09 -0.48
C ALA A 31 14.96 -5.09 -1.49
N ILE A 32 13.66 -4.97 -1.79
CA ILE A 32 13.01 -5.81 -2.79
C ILE A 32 13.56 -5.52 -4.20
N SER A 33 13.75 -4.26 -4.55
CA SER A 33 14.33 -3.87 -5.85
C SER A 33 15.78 -4.33 -6.02
N THR A 34 16.52 -4.47 -4.93
CA THR A 34 17.86 -5.10 -4.94
C THR A 34 17.76 -6.60 -5.19
N ALA A 35 16.77 -7.27 -4.60
CA ALA A 35 16.55 -8.70 -4.77
C ALA A 35 15.93 -9.07 -6.12
N LEU A 36 15.06 -8.18 -6.66
CA LEU A 36 14.37 -8.31 -7.93
C LEU A 36 14.53 -7.00 -8.72
N SER A 37 15.60 -6.88 -9.49
CA SER A 37 16.00 -5.64 -10.17
C SER A 37 14.94 -5.05 -11.10
N TRP A 38 14.02 -5.86 -11.60
CA TRP A 38 12.92 -5.44 -12.46
C TRP A 38 11.73 -4.85 -11.70
N ALA A 39 11.58 -5.13 -10.39
CA ALA A 39 10.41 -4.72 -9.61
C ALA A 39 10.21 -3.20 -9.56
N HIS A 40 11.28 -2.42 -9.75
CA HIS A 40 11.20 -0.96 -9.77
C HIS A 40 10.62 -0.38 -11.08
N SER A 41 10.61 -1.14 -12.17
CA SER A 41 10.17 -0.69 -13.50
C SER A 41 8.77 -1.18 -13.89
N VAL A 42 8.15 -2.02 -13.05
CA VAL A 42 6.81 -2.58 -13.34
C VAL A 42 5.74 -1.79 -12.59
N ASP A 43 4.67 -1.43 -13.29
CA ASP A 43 3.49 -0.81 -12.69
C ASP A 43 2.58 -1.86 -12.04
N GLY A 44 1.73 -1.40 -11.10
CA GLY A 44 0.78 -2.29 -10.41
C GLY A 44 1.39 -3.15 -9.30
N VAL A 45 2.69 -2.96 -8.98
CA VAL A 45 3.34 -3.65 -7.87
C VAL A 45 3.39 -2.75 -6.65
N GLY A 46 2.93 -3.27 -5.52
CA GLY A 46 2.95 -2.58 -4.24
C GLY A 46 3.36 -3.52 -3.11
N PHE A 47 3.89 -2.95 -2.04
CA PHE A 47 4.42 -3.71 -0.91
C PHE A 47 3.89 -3.15 0.40
N LEU A 48 3.38 -4.01 1.26
CA LEU A 48 2.99 -3.68 2.62
C LEU A 48 3.68 -4.61 3.61
N TRP A 49 4.30 -4.01 4.61
CA TRP A 49 4.84 -4.71 5.75
C TRP A 49 3.90 -4.59 6.95
N GLU A 50 3.57 -5.72 7.52
CA GLU A 50 2.93 -5.83 8.81
C GLU A 50 3.77 -6.77 9.71
N PRO A 51 3.68 -6.66 11.04
CA PRO A 51 4.43 -7.55 11.93
C PRO A 51 4.17 -9.02 11.59
N GLY A 52 5.22 -9.72 11.16
CA GLY A 52 5.17 -11.13 10.79
C GLY A 52 4.83 -11.44 9.34
N ALA A 53 4.51 -10.45 8.49
CA ALA A 53 4.18 -10.69 7.11
C ALA A 53 4.60 -9.57 6.15
N LEU A 54 5.04 -9.94 4.96
CA LEU A 54 5.17 -9.05 3.81
C LEU A 54 4.09 -9.40 2.79
N THR A 55 3.19 -8.47 2.53
CA THR A 55 2.22 -8.58 1.43
C THR A 55 2.77 -7.89 0.20
N VAL A 56 2.81 -8.61 -0.92
CA VAL A 56 3.13 -8.10 -2.24
C VAL A 56 1.87 -8.15 -3.09
N ARG A 57 1.33 -7.01 -3.45
CA ARG A 57 0.25 -6.92 -4.44
C ARG A 57 0.86 -6.74 -5.82
N CYS A 58 0.46 -7.56 -6.78
CA CYS A 58 0.95 -7.49 -8.15
C CYS A 58 -0.06 -8.07 -9.15
N PRO A 59 0.09 -7.76 -10.45
CA PRO A 59 -0.59 -8.49 -11.51
C PRO A 59 -0.35 -10.00 -11.42
N ALA A 60 -1.37 -10.81 -11.70
CA ALA A 60 -1.31 -12.27 -11.53
C ALA A 60 -0.23 -12.94 -12.41
N ASP A 61 0.08 -12.38 -13.56
CA ASP A 61 1.15 -12.86 -14.44
C ASP A 61 2.56 -12.71 -13.85
N LEU A 62 2.72 -11.89 -12.82
CA LEU A 62 3.97 -11.72 -12.08
C LEU A 62 4.13 -12.66 -10.89
N GLU A 63 3.13 -13.50 -10.58
CA GLU A 63 3.17 -14.42 -9.43
C GLU A 63 4.45 -15.23 -9.37
N ALA A 64 4.77 -15.94 -10.45
CA ALA A 64 5.95 -16.82 -10.51
C ALA A 64 7.26 -16.05 -10.27
N ALA A 65 7.34 -14.81 -10.76
CA ALA A 65 8.51 -13.96 -10.56
C ALA A 65 8.61 -13.45 -9.11
N MET A 66 7.49 -13.08 -8.49
CA MET A 66 7.45 -12.62 -7.10
C MET A 66 7.72 -13.75 -6.10
N ARG A 67 7.28 -14.97 -6.38
CA ARG A 67 7.58 -16.15 -5.55
C ARG A 67 9.08 -16.40 -5.36
N ARG A 68 9.94 -15.85 -6.22
CA ARG A 68 11.41 -15.91 -6.07
C ARG A 68 11.93 -15.19 -4.83
N LEU A 69 11.11 -14.40 -4.16
CA LEU A 69 11.43 -13.81 -2.85
C LEU A 69 11.39 -14.84 -1.72
N ALA A 70 10.72 -15.99 -1.90
CA ALA A 70 10.66 -17.05 -0.89
C ALA A 70 12.05 -17.54 -0.50
N GLY A 71 12.29 -17.69 0.78
CA GLY A 71 13.59 -18.10 1.35
C GLY A 71 14.68 -17.03 1.28
N ARG A 72 14.41 -15.85 0.68
CA ARG A 72 15.42 -14.79 0.63
C ARG A 72 15.50 -14.04 1.94
N ARG A 73 16.72 -13.63 2.23
CA ARG A 73 17.04 -12.67 3.29
C ARG A 73 17.20 -11.30 2.64
N LEU A 74 16.31 -10.38 2.98
CA LEU A 74 16.37 -8.98 2.55
C LEU A 74 17.09 -8.16 3.63
N ASP A 75 17.85 -7.15 3.22
CA ASP A 75 18.36 -6.14 4.14
C ASP A 75 17.48 -4.89 4.05
N VAL A 76 16.71 -4.64 5.11
CA VAL A 76 15.85 -3.47 5.21
C VAL A 76 16.47 -2.47 6.18
N ALA A 77 17.26 -1.55 5.64
CA ALA A 77 17.96 -0.52 6.42
C ALA A 77 18.88 -1.11 7.52
N GLY A 78 19.68 -2.10 7.18
CA GLY A 78 20.62 -2.79 8.10
C GLY A 78 19.94 -3.84 8.98
N ARG A 79 18.69 -4.20 8.71
CA ARG A 79 17.96 -5.23 9.44
C ARG A 79 17.58 -6.38 8.52
N PRO A 80 17.91 -7.61 8.88
CA PRO A 80 17.54 -8.77 8.09
C PRO A 80 16.03 -9.03 8.20
N LEU A 81 15.43 -9.33 7.05
CA LEU A 81 14.09 -9.86 6.92
C LEU A 81 14.17 -11.16 6.14
N VAL A 82 13.79 -12.26 6.75
CA VAL A 82 13.75 -13.57 6.10
C VAL A 82 12.33 -13.89 5.69
N LEU A 83 12.13 -14.16 4.40
CA LEU A 83 10.81 -14.43 3.84
C LEU A 83 10.56 -15.94 3.75
N GLY A 84 9.46 -16.39 4.32
CA GLY A 84 9.01 -17.78 4.26
C GLY A 84 8.34 -18.13 2.94
N ALA A 85 7.73 -19.32 2.89
CA ALA A 85 6.94 -19.76 1.75
C ALA A 85 5.66 -18.93 1.63
N PRO A 86 5.36 -18.34 0.45
CA PRO A 86 4.22 -17.45 0.30
C PRO A 86 2.90 -18.19 0.11
N VAL A 87 1.82 -17.53 0.53
CA VAL A 87 0.45 -17.89 0.18
C VAL A 87 -0.10 -16.85 -0.80
N VAL A 88 -0.72 -17.31 -1.87
CA VAL A 88 -1.38 -16.43 -2.85
C VAL A 88 -2.85 -16.29 -2.48
N GLN A 89 -3.35 -15.07 -2.50
CA GLN A 89 -4.72 -14.73 -2.17
C GLN A 89 -5.32 -13.89 -3.31
N PRO A 90 -6.52 -14.22 -3.80
CA PRO A 90 -7.25 -13.35 -4.70
C PRO A 90 -7.71 -12.09 -3.95
N LEU A 91 -7.90 -11.00 -4.67
CA LEU A 91 -8.57 -9.83 -4.13
C LEU A 91 -10.04 -10.17 -3.83
N VAL A 92 -10.53 -9.68 -2.70
CA VAL A 92 -11.91 -9.92 -2.24
C VAL A 92 -12.64 -8.60 -2.17
N THR A 93 -13.86 -8.54 -2.70
CA THR A 93 -14.71 -7.36 -2.60
C THR A 93 -15.08 -7.05 -1.15
N SER A 94 -15.08 -5.80 -0.80
CA SER A 94 -15.49 -5.30 0.50
C SER A 94 -16.13 -3.92 0.36
N PRO A 95 -17.24 -3.63 1.04
CA PRO A 95 -17.83 -2.29 1.03
C PRO A 95 -16.97 -1.26 1.78
N SER A 96 -15.98 -1.73 2.56
CA SER A 96 -15.06 -0.85 3.28
C SER A 96 -13.63 -1.32 3.13
N LEU A 97 -12.76 -0.41 2.73
CA LEU A 97 -11.33 -0.63 2.54
C LEU A 97 -10.54 0.36 3.38
N ALA A 98 -9.39 -0.08 3.89
CA ALA A 98 -8.45 0.77 4.62
C ALA A 98 -7.06 0.72 4.01
N SER A 99 -6.35 1.84 4.08
CA SER A 99 -4.92 1.93 3.81
C SER A 99 -4.21 2.53 5.01
N PRO A 100 -3.14 1.91 5.51
CA PRO A 100 -2.40 2.45 6.65
C PRO A 100 -1.64 3.74 6.30
N PHE A 101 -1.39 3.96 5.02
CA PHE A 101 -0.64 5.13 4.58
C PHE A 101 -1.01 5.54 3.15
N VAL A 102 -1.57 6.72 3.00
CA VAL A 102 -1.86 7.37 1.71
C VAL A 102 -1.21 8.74 1.69
N THR A 103 -0.56 9.08 0.59
CA THR A 103 0.03 10.41 0.37
C THR A 103 -0.27 10.89 -1.04
N ALA A 104 -0.37 12.19 -1.20
CA ALA A 104 -0.41 12.83 -2.52
C ALA A 104 0.38 14.14 -2.47
N THR A 105 0.87 14.56 -3.64
CA THR A 105 1.61 15.80 -3.79
C THR A 105 0.77 16.78 -4.59
N SER A 106 0.58 17.98 -4.05
CA SER A 106 -0.10 19.06 -4.79
C SER A 106 0.69 19.41 -6.05
N SER A 107 0.00 19.52 -7.16
CA SER A 107 0.59 19.95 -8.43
C SER A 107 1.08 21.40 -8.39
N GLU A 108 0.43 22.22 -7.58
CA GLU A 108 0.71 23.66 -7.45
C GLU A 108 1.87 23.92 -6.51
N THR A 109 1.77 23.44 -5.27
CA THR A 109 2.75 23.74 -4.22
C THR A 109 3.94 22.78 -4.20
N LYS A 110 3.86 21.66 -4.90
CA LYS A 110 4.86 20.55 -4.87
C LYS A 110 5.10 19.99 -3.47
N ARG A 111 4.14 20.20 -2.54
CA ARG A 111 4.17 19.69 -1.16
C ARG A 111 3.16 18.56 -0.99
N CYS A 112 3.35 17.74 0.03
CA CYS A 112 2.35 16.74 0.42
C CYS A 112 1.05 17.46 0.83
N MET A 113 -0.08 16.88 0.44
CA MET A 113 -1.41 17.40 0.77
C MET A 113 -1.71 17.22 2.25
N GLY A 114 -2.43 18.17 2.84
CA GLY A 114 -3.06 18.02 4.15
C GLY A 114 -4.25 17.04 4.10
N ALA A 115 -4.83 16.72 5.26
CA ALA A 115 -5.90 15.72 5.35
C ALA A 115 -7.13 16.06 4.49
N SER A 116 -7.61 17.29 4.57
CA SER A 116 -8.79 17.73 3.80
C SER A 116 -8.55 17.71 2.29
N ASP A 117 -7.38 18.20 1.85
CA ASP A 117 -7.03 18.20 0.42
C ASP A 117 -6.84 16.78 -0.10
N LEU A 118 -6.27 15.89 0.75
CA LEU A 118 -6.10 14.49 0.42
C LEU A 118 -7.46 13.79 0.29
N ALA A 119 -8.40 14.03 1.19
CA ALA A 119 -9.75 13.48 1.11
C ALA A 119 -10.43 13.87 -0.20
N ALA A 120 -10.41 15.17 -0.53
CA ALA A 120 -10.97 15.68 -1.78
C ALA A 120 -10.25 15.12 -3.03
N HIS A 121 -8.94 14.89 -2.94
CA HIS A 121 -8.16 14.28 -4.02
C HIS A 121 -8.53 12.83 -4.25
N ILE A 122 -8.65 12.04 -3.18
CA ILE A 122 -9.05 10.62 -3.22
C ILE A 122 -10.46 10.49 -3.78
N PHE A 123 -11.39 11.32 -3.30
CA PHE A 123 -12.76 11.34 -3.79
C PHE A 123 -12.81 11.55 -5.31
N ARG A 124 -12.09 12.54 -5.82
CA ARG A 124 -11.99 12.79 -7.27
C ARG A 124 -11.35 11.64 -8.05
N GLN A 125 -10.35 10.95 -7.48
CA GLN A 125 -9.74 9.78 -8.12
C GLN A 125 -10.73 8.62 -8.26
N LEU A 126 -11.56 8.40 -7.24
CA LEU A 126 -12.63 7.41 -7.27
C LEU A 126 -13.69 7.76 -8.34
N ASP A 127 -14.10 9.00 -8.36
CA ASP A 127 -15.10 9.50 -9.30
C ASP A 127 -14.64 9.38 -10.77
N GLN A 128 -13.35 9.67 -11.01
CA GLN A 128 -12.73 9.58 -12.34
C GLN A 128 -12.42 8.14 -12.78
N SER A 129 -12.54 7.16 -11.89
CA SER A 129 -12.26 5.75 -12.22
C SER A 129 -13.25 5.13 -13.21
N GLY A 130 -14.36 5.81 -13.46
CA GLY A 130 -15.45 5.30 -14.31
C GLY A 130 -16.30 4.21 -13.65
N THR A 131 -16.00 3.85 -12.41
CA THR A 131 -16.75 2.87 -11.62
C THR A 131 -17.90 3.52 -10.85
N SER A 132 -18.26 4.75 -11.21
CA SER A 132 -19.27 5.55 -10.53
C SER A 132 -20.68 5.03 -10.81
N GLY A 133 -21.10 4.04 -10.05
CA GLY A 133 -22.48 3.53 -10.05
C GLY A 133 -23.46 4.36 -9.20
N GLY A 134 -23.21 5.67 -8.96
CA GLY A 134 -24.11 6.53 -8.17
C GLY A 134 -24.12 6.25 -6.66
N ALA A 135 -23.25 5.41 -6.15
CA ALA A 135 -23.12 5.19 -4.73
C ALA A 135 -22.40 6.37 -4.06
N GLU A 136 -22.99 6.88 -2.98
CA GLU A 136 -22.35 7.89 -2.13
C GLU A 136 -21.25 7.25 -1.30
N HIS A 137 -20.08 7.02 -1.90
CA HIS A 137 -18.92 6.56 -1.17
C HIS A 137 -18.39 7.63 -0.21
N ARG A 138 -17.90 7.21 0.94
CA ARG A 138 -17.35 8.09 1.98
C ARG A 138 -15.85 7.86 2.13
N VAL A 139 -15.12 8.97 2.19
CA VAL A 139 -13.66 8.99 2.41
C VAL A 139 -13.38 9.55 3.80
N GLU A 140 -12.74 8.78 4.64
CA GLU A 140 -12.34 9.19 5.98
C GLU A 140 -10.81 9.21 6.08
N VAL A 141 -10.25 10.37 6.39
CA VAL A 141 -8.81 10.58 6.56
C VAL A 141 -8.52 10.77 8.03
N MET A 142 -7.68 9.91 8.62
CA MET A 142 -7.32 10.00 10.03
C MET A 142 -6.55 11.28 10.33
N HIS A 143 -6.79 11.87 11.49
CA HIS A 143 -6.18 13.16 11.86
C HIS A 143 -4.67 13.06 12.12
N SER A 144 -4.17 11.91 12.57
CA SER A 144 -2.74 11.71 12.79
C SER A 144 -2.02 11.42 11.49
N HIS A 145 -1.02 12.23 11.16
CA HIS A 145 -0.16 11.96 10.02
C HIS A 145 1.01 11.05 10.38
N ILE A 146 1.44 10.29 9.39
CA ILE A 146 2.64 9.47 9.44
C ILE A 146 3.69 10.14 8.59
N GLU A 147 4.90 10.31 9.14
CA GLU A 147 6.01 10.93 8.42
C GLU A 147 7.15 9.93 8.24
N PHE A 148 7.76 9.94 7.06
CA PHE A 148 9.01 9.22 6.80
C PHE A 148 9.92 10.02 5.88
N LYS A 149 11.20 9.68 5.89
CA LYS A 149 12.22 10.35 5.10
C LYS A 149 12.62 9.53 3.88
N VAL A 150 12.55 10.14 2.70
CA VAL A 150 13.05 9.58 1.45
C VAL A 150 14.24 10.43 1.00
N SER A 151 15.44 9.90 1.13
CA SER A 151 16.66 10.68 0.93
C SER A 151 16.65 11.93 1.83
N THR A 152 16.65 13.12 1.24
CA THR A 152 16.61 14.41 1.96
C THR A 152 15.21 14.98 2.16
N ARG A 153 14.18 14.37 1.54
CA ARG A 153 12.81 14.89 1.57
C ARG A 153 11.96 14.20 2.63
N ARG A 154 11.19 14.98 3.37
CA ARG A 154 10.14 14.46 4.24
C ARG A 154 8.90 14.18 3.40
N VAL A 155 8.33 13.00 3.60
CA VAL A 155 7.06 12.59 3.04
C VAL A 155 6.12 12.30 4.20
N PHE A 156 4.95 12.89 4.17
CA PHE A 156 3.90 12.59 5.13
C PHE A 156 2.62 12.19 4.41
N GLY A 157 1.82 11.45 5.09
CA GLY A 157 0.53 10.97 4.63
C GLY A 157 -0.31 10.55 5.82
N PHE A 158 -1.43 9.95 5.53
CA PHE A 158 -2.46 9.64 6.50
C PHE A 158 -2.96 8.21 6.29
N ALA A 159 -3.45 7.59 7.36
CA ALA A 159 -4.30 6.44 7.22
C ALA A 159 -5.66 6.90 6.65
N VAL A 160 -6.22 6.09 5.75
CA VAL A 160 -7.46 6.41 5.05
C VAL A 160 -8.38 5.20 5.07
N GLU A 161 -9.65 5.43 5.38
CA GLU A 161 -10.72 4.46 5.22
C GLU A 161 -11.69 4.93 4.15
N LEU A 162 -12.15 3.97 3.35
CA LEU A 162 -13.19 4.14 2.33
C LEU A 162 -14.39 3.30 2.73
N HIS A 163 -15.57 3.85 2.59
CA HIS A 163 -16.82 3.18 2.96
C HIS A 163 -17.84 3.30 1.83
N ASP A 164 -18.83 2.40 1.88
CA ASP A 164 -19.97 2.37 0.97
C ASP A 164 -19.55 2.17 -0.51
N LEU A 165 -18.47 1.39 -0.71
CA LEU A 165 -17.96 1.05 -2.03
C LEU A 165 -18.83 -0.01 -2.70
N THR A 166 -19.05 0.13 -4.00
CA THR A 166 -19.54 -0.97 -4.84
C THR A 166 -18.48 -2.07 -4.98
N GLU A 167 -18.87 -3.26 -5.42
CA GLU A 167 -17.91 -4.35 -5.69
C GLU A 167 -16.86 -3.93 -6.72
N GLU A 168 -17.28 -3.24 -7.77
CA GLU A 168 -16.40 -2.75 -8.83
C GLU A 168 -15.41 -1.72 -8.30
N GLN A 169 -15.88 -0.73 -7.51
CA GLN A 169 -15.01 0.25 -6.86
C GLN A 169 -14.02 -0.43 -5.91
N SER A 170 -14.49 -1.41 -5.14
CA SER A 170 -13.64 -2.16 -4.21
C SER A 170 -12.47 -2.85 -4.93
N ILE A 171 -12.74 -3.57 -6.00
CA ILE A 171 -11.69 -4.24 -6.78
C ILE A 171 -10.79 -3.22 -7.46
N TYR A 172 -11.37 -2.18 -8.08
CA TYR A 172 -10.61 -1.11 -8.73
C TYR A 172 -9.58 -0.47 -7.77
N VAL A 173 -10.04 -0.09 -6.57
CA VAL A 173 -9.18 0.54 -5.55
C VAL A 173 -8.08 -0.41 -5.09
N GLN A 174 -8.40 -1.68 -4.93
CA GLN A 174 -7.41 -2.67 -4.54
C GLN A 174 -6.36 -2.90 -5.65
N GLU A 175 -6.76 -2.96 -6.91
CA GLU A 175 -5.84 -3.15 -8.05
C GLU A 175 -4.97 -1.91 -8.30
N HIS A 176 -5.57 -0.72 -8.30
CA HIS A 176 -4.90 0.49 -8.74
C HIS A 176 -4.33 1.33 -7.59
N GLY A 177 -4.88 1.17 -6.37
CA GLY A 177 -4.58 2.04 -5.24
C GLY A 177 -5.01 3.48 -5.48
N LEU A 178 -4.95 4.31 -4.44
CA LEU A 178 -5.25 5.74 -4.51
C LEU A 178 -4.10 6.57 -3.93
N GLY A 179 -4.00 7.81 -4.39
CA GLY A 179 -2.90 8.70 -4.01
C GLY A 179 -1.63 8.45 -4.83
N GLY A 180 -0.49 8.80 -4.26
CA GLY A 180 0.82 8.71 -4.89
C GLY A 180 1.76 7.72 -4.20
N ARG A 181 2.94 7.49 -4.81
CA ARG A 181 4.03 6.65 -4.26
C ARG A 181 3.65 5.19 -4.01
N ARG A 182 2.77 4.62 -4.80
CA ARG A 182 2.25 3.24 -4.68
C ARG A 182 3.35 2.19 -4.64
N ARG A 183 4.41 2.34 -5.43
CA ARG A 183 5.59 1.45 -5.42
C ARG A 183 6.31 1.40 -4.06
N MET A 184 6.10 2.39 -3.21
CA MET A 184 6.66 2.44 -1.85
C MET A 184 5.65 1.94 -0.80
N GLY A 185 4.56 1.31 -1.22
CA GLY A 185 3.51 0.81 -0.34
C GLY A 185 2.48 1.84 0.11
N ALA A 186 2.57 3.11 -0.36
CA ALA A 186 1.54 4.09 -0.10
C ALA A 186 0.32 3.84 -0.98
N GLY A 187 -0.88 4.07 -0.44
CA GLY A 187 -2.13 3.98 -1.19
C GLY A 187 -2.55 2.57 -1.58
N LEU A 188 -2.03 1.53 -0.91
CA LEU A 188 -2.53 0.17 -0.99
C LEU A 188 -3.70 0.01 -0.02
N PHE A 189 -4.82 -0.46 -0.52
CA PHE A 189 -6.04 -0.63 0.25
C PHE A 189 -6.37 -2.12 0.43
N PHE A 190 -6.83 -2.46 1.63
CA PHE A 190 -7.20 -3.80 2.04
C PHE A 190 -8.60 -3.79 2.65
N PRO A 191 -9.36 -4.90 2.56
CA PRO A 191 -10.63 -5.01 3.27
C PRO A 191 -10.47 -4.67 4.76
N CYS A 192 -11.34 -3.79 5.26
CA CYS A 192 -11.38 -3.53 6.69
C CYS A 192 -11.73 -4.82 7.43
N PRO A 193 -11.03 -5.17 8.52
CA PRO A 193 -11.47 -6.27 9.36
C PRO A 193 -12.89 -5.97 9.84
N LYS A 194 -13.80 -6.97 9.71
CA LYS A 194 -15.15 -6.82 10.25
C LYS A 194 -15.03 -6.49 11.73
N ARG A 195 -15.46 -5.29 12.12
CA ARG A 195 -15.62 -5.00 13.56
C ARG A 195 -16.59 -6.03 14.09
N ALA A 196 -16.12 -6.85 15.04
CA ALA A 196 -17.02 -7.69 15.82
C ALA A 196 -18.06 -6.76 16.46
N ALA A 197 -19.34 -7.03 16.16
CA ALA A 197 -20.46 -6.29 16.71
C ALA A 197 -20.62 -6.62 18.22
#